data_12fe28fd6f3469c7c2dba91eb89d1529
#
_entry.id   12fe28fd6f3469c7c2dba91eb89d1529
#
_cell.length_a   1.000
_cell.length_b   1.000
_cell.length_c   1.000
_cell.angle_alpha   90.00
_cell.angle_beta   90.00
_cell.angle_gamma   90.00
#
_symmetry.space_group_name_H-M   'P 1'
#
loop_
_entity.id
_entity.type
_entity.pdbx_description
1 polymer ?
#
loop_
_entity_poly.entity_id
_entity_poly.type
_entity_poly.pdbx_seq_one_letter_code
_entity_poly.pdbx_strand_id
1 'polypeptide(L)'
;MWYSYIIARLDPAHPFRQFFENARSLELASYDQIRESILLVREKVLSNTHFSESTKVQESEENVKDESSDELFSQLAKIFDEKAGMEPRPTQREMQQEILSCLENKTSILIEAPTGIGKTFGYLLPSIAYANATKSHIAISTRTKALQDQLFEKDLPRLATMAKGMNIDLSYTLLKGRSNYVSLVGVLDALEESHYSLRDAILIMRMLRVIHDDPIGDVDSMNWYASDMTLLSSLNASHPQTLSQSNPYFDLEPIVCARERASQAHIIVINHSLLATEIESDIMNRIMPHIGALIVDETHALESSITSVMTARFDIESIRKLCDRFASRRSDFEVKLGREVFDDFVRHSESVLLEMEMLISLLLDHEKVRNSLGRDQGGGYGK
;
A
#
# COMPACT_ATOMS: atom_id res chain seq x y z
N MET A 1 -14.62 -18.92 -16.08
CA MET A 1 -13.57 -19.84 -15.64
C MET A 1 -13.45 -19.86 -14.11
N TRP A 2 -13.03 -18.80 -13.42
CA TRP A 2 -12.98 -18.65 -11.96
C TRP A 2 -14.32 -18.87 -11.26
N TYR A 3 -15.40 -18.45 -11.89
CA TYR A 3 -16.77 -18.62 -11.37
C TYR A 3 -17.13 -20.08 -11.07
N SER A 4 -16.72 -21.00 -11.91
CA SER A 4 -17.05 -22.43 -11.76
C SER A 4 -16.36 -23.06 -10.55
N TYR A 5 -15.17 -22.60 -10.20
CA TYR A 5 -14.39 -23.14 -9.08
C TYR A 5 -14.95 -22.69 -7.74
N ILE A 6 -15.28 -21.40 -7.61
CA ILE A 6 -15.90 -20.83 -6.40
C ILE A 6 -17.27 -21.44 -6.14
N ILE A 7 -18.03 -21.68 -7.20
CA ILE A 7 -19.39 -22.16 -7.12
C ILE A 7 -19.49 -23.64 -6.85
N ALA A 8 -18.54 -24.41 -7.30
CA ALA A 8 -18.46 -25.84 -6.93
C ALA A 8 -18.36 -26.03 -5.39
N ARG A 9 -18.02 -24.98 -4.67
CA ARG A 9 -17.87 -24.95 -3.20
C ARG A 9 -18.97 -24.19 -2.48
N LEU A 10 -19.90 -23.54 -3.19
CA LEU A 10 -21.13 -23.01 -2.58
C LEU A 10 -21.98 -24.15 -2.05
N ASP A 11 -22.70 -23.89 -0.95
CA ASP A 11 -23.70 -24.79 -0.42
C ASP A 11 -24.55 -25.40 -1.55
N PRO A 12 -24.71 -26.74 -1.62
CA PRO A 12 -25.55 -27.40 -2.62
C PRO A 12 -26.97 -26.82 -2.78
N ALA A 13 -27.53 -26.26 -1.72
CA ALA A 13 -28.87 -25.65 -1.72
C ALA A 13 -28.89 -24.20 -2.20
N HIS A 14 -27.75 -23.61 -2.53
CA HIS A 14 -27.72 -22.18 -2.86
C HIS A 14 -28.38 -21.90 -4.22
N PRO A 15 -29.33 -20.94 -4.32
CA PRO A 15 -30.12 -20.69 -5.52
C PRO A 15 -29.31 -20.28 -6.75
N PHE A 16 -28.12 -19.69 -6.56
CA PHE A 16 -27.20 -19.34 -7.65
C PHE A 16 -26.29 -20.51 -8.09
N ARG A 17 -26.27 -21.63 -7.40
CA ARG A 17 -25.47 -22.78 -7.80
C ARG A 17 -25.86 -23.25 -9.21
N GLN A 18 -27.13 -23.33 -9.53
CA GLN A 18 -27.62 -23.75 -10.84
C GLN A 18 -27.25 -22.77 -11.95
N PHE A 19 -27.29 -21.47 -11.68
CA PHE A 19 -26.82 -20.44 -12.62
C PHE A 19 -25.34 -20.67 -12.96
N PHE A 20 -24.58 -21.05 -12.01
CA PHE A 20 -23.15 -21.27 -12.14
C PHE A 20 -22.79 -22.66 -12.64
N GLU A 21 -23.57 -23.68 -12.35
CA GLU A 21 -23.47 -25.01 -12.97
C GLU A 21 -23.74 -24.94 -14.47
N ASN A 22 -24.63 -24.07 -14.91
CA ASN A 22 -24.85 -23.80 -16.33
C ASN A 22 -23.66 -23.02 -16.96
N ALA A 23 -22.97 -22.19 -16.20
CA ALA A 23 -21.71 -21.56 -16.62
C ALA A 23 -20.51 -22.55 -16.61
N ARG A 24 -20.64 -23.71 -15.97
CA ARG A 24 -19.64 -24.78 -15.87
C ARG A 24 -19.41 -25.54 -17.18
N SER A 25 -20.25 -25.36 -18.19
CA SER A 25 -19.99 -25.87 -19.55
C SER A 25 -18.85 -25.12 -20.26
N LEU A 26 -18.37 -24.03 -19.67
CA LEU A 26 -17.13 -23.37 -20.07
C LEU A 26 -15.98 -24.13 -19.42
N GLU A 27 -15.07 -24.66 -20.21
CA GLU A 27 -13.87 -25.39 -19.76
C GLU A 27 -13.22 -24.70 -18.59
N LEU A 28 -13.03 -25.44 -17.48
CA LEU A 28 -12.23 -24.99 -16.35
C LEU A 28 -10.80 -24.80 -16.84
N ALA A 29 -10.28 -23.55 -16.80
CA ALA A 29 -8.88 -23.35 -17.03
C ALA A 29 -8.08 -24.13 -16.01
N SER A 30 -7.06 -24.80 -16.48
CA SER A 30 -6.07 -25.38 -15.61
C SER A 30 -5.39 -24.28 -14.80
N TYR A 31 -4.83 -24.64 -13.69
CA TYR A 31 -4.05 -23.73 -12.85
C TYR A 31 -2.95 -23.01 -13.66
N ASP A 32 -2.30 -23.71 -14.59
CA ASP A 32 -1.29 -23.16 -15.49
C ASP A 32 -1.85 -22.09 -16.44
N GLN A 33 -3.06 -22.28 -16.96
CA GLN A 33 -3.72 -21.29 -17.83
C GLN A 33 -4.06 -20.00 -17.06
N ILE A 34 -4.37 -20.12 -15.78
CA ILE A 34 -4.61 -18.98 -14.89
C ILE A 34 -3.31 -18.22 -14.68
N ARG A 35 -2.23 -18.93 -14.37
CA ARG A 35 -0.89 -18.36 -14.20
C ARG A 35 -0.43 -17.64 -15.46
N GLU A 36 -0.54 -18.28 -16.62
CA GLU A 36 -0.21 -17.67 -17.91
C GLU A 36 -1.04 -16.41 -18.18
N SER A 37 -2.34 -16.44 -17.88
CA SER A 37 -3.22 -15.28 -18.04
C SER A 37 -2.79 -14.11 -17.16
N ILE A 38 -2.44 -14.36 -15.89
CA ILE A 38 -1.94 -13.33 -14.97
C ILE A 38 -0.59 -12.79 -15.46
N LEU A 39 0.32 -13.66 -15.90
CA LEU A 39 1.63 -13.25 -16.42
C LEU A 39 1.51 -12.38 -17.67
N LEU A 40 0.65 -12.74 -18.62
CA LEU A 40 0.38 -11.94 -19.82
C LEU A 40 -0.18 -10.56 -19.51
N VAL A 41 -1.12 -10.48 -18.55
CA VAL A 41 -1.67 -9.17 -18.11
C VAL A 41 -0.59 -8.38 -17.38
N ARG A 42 0.23 -9.03 -16.54
CA ARG A 42 1.36 -8.41 -15.85
C ARG A 42 2.36 -7.80 -16.83
N GLU A 43 2.81 -8.56 -17.83
CA GLU A 43 3.71 -8.05 -18.87
C GLU A 43 3.10 -6.85 -19.61
N LYS A 44 1.83 -6.95 -19.99
CA LYS A 44 1.12 -5.89 -20.68
C LYS A 44 0.96 -4.62 -19.82
N VAL A 45 0.71 -4.75 -18.52
CA VAL A 45 0.56 -3.61 -17.62
C VAL A 45 1.93 -3.03 -17.28
N LEU A 46 2.96 -3.84 -17.09
CA LEU A 46 4.33 -3.36 -16.91
C LEU A 46 4.85 -2.63 -18.16
N SER A 47 4.43 -3.04 -19.38
CA SER A 47 4.79 -2.36 -20.62
C SER A 47 3.93 -1.12 -20.95
N ASN A 48 2.68 -1.07 -20.49
CA ASN A 48 1.73 0.01 -20.80
C ASN A 48 1.68 1.13 -19.76
N THR A 49 2.32 0.96 -18.61
CA THR A 49 2.48 2.08 -17.68
C THR A 49 3.43 3.09 -18.31
N HIS A 50 3.34 4.37 -17.90
CA HIS A 50 4.23 5.48 -18.27
C HIS A 50 5.75 5.21 -18.03
N PHE A 51 6.12 3.97 -17.80
CA PHE A 51 7.39 3.39 -18.14
C PHE A 51 7.44 3.37 -19.66
N SER A 52 7.78 4.52 -20.25
CA SER A 52 8.01 4.64 -21.67
C SER A 52 8.99 3.55 -22.11
N GLU A 53 8.87 3.11 -23.35
CA GLU A 53 9.73 2.12 -24.02
C GLU A 53 11.25 2.37 -23.90
N SER A 54 11.68 3.38 -23.18
CA SER A 54 13.06 3.75 -22.90
C SER A 54 13.78 2.86 -21.89
N THR A 55 13.11 1.93 -21.18
CA THR A 55 13.79 1.06 -20.20
C THR A 55 14.12 -0.34 -20.70
N LYS A 56 14.14 -0.58 -21.99
CA LYS A 56 15.11 -1.52 -22.55
C LYS A 56 16.42 -0.77 -22.65
N VAL A 57 17.21 -0.82 -21.60
CA VAL A 57 18.64 -0.57 -21.71
C VAL A 57 19.17 -1.57 -22.73
N GLN A 58 19.07 -1.22 -24.02
CA GLN A 58 20.08 -1.64 -24.94
C GLN A 58 21.37 -1.02 -24.39
N GLU A 59 22.29 -1.86 -23.98
CA GLU A 59 23.69 -1.54 -23.90
C GLU A 59 24.17 -1.08 -25.30
N SER A 60 23.73 0.09 -25.72
CA SER A 60 24.37 0.88 -26.72
C SER A 60 25.25 1.85 -25.95
N GLU A 61 26.54 1.55 -25.95
CA GLU A 61 27.63 2.49 -25.68
C GLU A 61 27.55 3.65 -26.67
N GLU A 62 26.57 4.54 -26.51
CA GLU A 62 26.53 5.84 -27.16
C GLU A 62 26.53 6.89 -26.05
N ASN A 63 27.64 7.63 -26.00
CA ASN A 63 27.92 8.88 -25.29
C ASN A 63 26.69 9.58 -24.69
N VAL A 64 26.16 9.10 -23.60
CA VAL A 64 25.31 9.87 -22.70
C VAL A 64 26.27 10.83 -22.00
N LYS A 65 26.26 12.10 -22.35
CA LYS A 65 26.86 13.13 -21.54
C LYS A 65 26.27 12.99 -20.15
N ASP A 66 27.12 12.73 -19.16
CA ASP A 66 26.76 12.81 -17.74
C ASP A 66 26.40 14.27 -17.44
N GLU A 67 25.13 14.65 -17.64
CA GLU A 67 24.64 15.97 -17.28
C GLU A 67 24.57 16.06 -15.75
N SER A 68 25.09 17.16 -15.22
CA SER A 68 25.02 17.38 -13.78
C SER A 68 23.59 17.65 -13.31
N SER A 69 23.30 17.42 -12.04
CA SER A 69 21.98 17.74 -11.45
C SER A 69 21.62 19.22 -11.66
N ASP A 70 22.58 20.13 -11.57
CA ASP A 70 22.39 21.57 -11.78
C ASP A 70 21.99 21.89 -13.22
N GLU A 71 22.60 21.26 -14.21
CA GLU A 71 22.26 21.45 -15.62
C GLU A 71 20.86 20.97 -15.92
N LEU A 72 20.51 19.75 -15.50
CA LEU A 72 19.17 19.19 -15.65
C LEU A 72 18.13 20.03 -14.92
N PHE A 73 18.41 20.48 -13.72
CA PHE A 73 17.52 21.35 -12.97
C PHE A 73 17.28 22.67 -13.69
N SER A 74 18.36 23.31 -14.20
CA SER A 74 18.25 24.58 -14.92
C SER A 74 17.39 24.45 -16.18
N GLN A 75 17.53 23.35 -16.92
CA GLN A 75 16.73 23.06 -18.09
C GLN A 75 15.26 22.84 -17.73
N LEU A 76 14.98 21.98 -16.73
CA LEU A 76 13.61 21.70 -16.25
C LEU A 76 12.92 22.97 -15.76
N ALA A 77 13.63 23.76 -14.97
CA ALA A 77 13.11 25.00 -14.41
C ALA A 77 12.75 26.03 -15.48
N LYS A 78 13.59 26.17 -16.50
CA LYS A 78 13.34 27.08 -17.64
C LYS A 78 12.07 26.69 -18.39
N ILE A 79 11.91 25.40 -18.74
CA ILE A 79 10.73 24.94 -19.48
C ILE A 79 9.49 24.98 -18.59
N PHE A 80 9.62 24.75 -17.30
CA PHE A 80 8.52 24.90 -16.37
C PHE A 80 8.02 26.35 -16.36
N ASP A 81 8.91 27.33 -16.26
CA ASP A 81 8.55 28.75 -16.30
C ASP A 81 7.88 29.12 -17.63
N GLU A 82 8.38 28.63 -18.78
CA GLU A 82 7.83 28.94 -20.11
C GLU A 82 6.47 28.26 -20.35
N LYS A 83 6.29 26.98 -19.97
CA LYS A 83 5.10 26.19 -20.32
C LYS A 83 4.02 26.18 -19.25
N ALA A 84 4.38 26.42 -17.99
CA ALA A 84 3.41 26.35 -16.89
C ALA A 84 2.42 27.53 -16.89
N GLY A 85 2.72 28.63 -17.61
CA GLY A 85 1.92 29.85 -17.58
C GLY A 85 1.86 30.48 -16.18
N MET A 86 2.81 30.15 -15.33
CA MET A 86 2.94 30.66 -13.96
C MET A 86 4.05 31.72 -13.96
N GLU A 87 3.80 32.84 -13.29
CA GLU A 87 4.85 33.82 -13.07
C GLU A 87 5.96 33.18 -12.22
N PRO A 88 7.25 33.38 -12.61
CA PRO A 88 8.39 32.96 -11.82
C PRO A 88 8.32 33.56 -10.43
N ARG A 89 8.35 32.71 -9.40
CA ARG A 89 8.30 33.15 -8.00
C ARG A 89 9.70 33.03 -7.39
N PRO A 90 10.34 34.16 -7.04
CA PRO A 90 11.70 34.12 -6.50
C PRO A 90 11.86 33.18 -5.32
N THR A 91 10.93 33.21 -4.37
CA THR A 91 10.94 32.34 -3.17
C THR A 91 10.82 30.85 -3.52
N GLN A 92 10.06 30.49 -4.57
CA GLN A 92 9.99 29.12 -5.04
C GLN A 92 11.34 28.68 -5.65
N ARG A 93 12.00 29.56 -6.38
CA ARG A 93 13.31 29.28 -6.99
C ARG A 93 14.37 29.12 -5.93
N GLU A 94 14.39 29.94 -4.90
CA GLU A 94 15.26 29.82 -3.75
C GLU A 94 15.07 28.47 -3.05
N MET A 95 13.82 28.10 -2.76
CA MET A 95 13.49 26.78 -2.21
C MET A 95 14.01 25.63 -3.08
N GLN A 96 13.87 25.71 -4.40
CA GLN A 96 14.35 24.69 -5.34
C GLN A 96 15.88 24.53 -5.28
N GLN A 97 16.61 25.63 -5.23
CA GLN A 97 18.07 25.63 -5.15
C GLN A 97 18.58 25.07 -3.83
N GLU A 98 17.97 25.45 -2.73
CA GLU A 98 18.30 24.92 -1.40
C GLU A 98 18.06 23.41 -1.32
N ILE A 99 16.96 22.92 -1.89
CA ILE A 99 16.68 21.47 -1.94
C ILE A 99 17.71 20.75 -2.81
N LEU A 100 18.04 21.28 -3.98
CA LEU A 100 19.03 20.66 -4.87
C LEU A 100 20.40 20.57 -4.17
N SER A 101 20.85 21.67 -3.57
CA SER A 101 22.09 21.71 -2.80
C SER A 101 22.09 20.71 -1.65
N CYS A 102 20.97 20.57 -0.94
CA CYS A 102 20.81 19.60 0.12
C CYS A 102 20.92 18.14 -0.39
N LEU A 103 20.29 17.83 -1.52
CA LEU A 103 20.34 16.51 -2.16
C LEU A 103 21.77 16.16 -2.59
N GLU A 104 22.49 17.08 -3.25
CA GLU A 104 23.86 16.88 -3.72
C GLU A 104 24.86 16.70 -2.58
N ASN A 105 24.71 17.49 -1.53
CA ASN A 105 25.58 17.40 -0.35
C ASN A 105 25.16 16.29 0.63
N LYS A 106 24.09 15.56 0.36
CA LYS A 106 23.53 14.50 1.23
C LYS A 106 23.29 14.99 2.67
N THR A 107 22.79 16.21 2.78
CA THR A 107 22.43 16.84 4.07
C THR A 107 20.94 16.83 4.29
N SER A 108 20.48 17.29 5.44
CA SER A 108 19.05 17.43 5.77
C SER A 108 18.70 18.90 5.90
N ILE A 109 17.53 19.28 5.40
CA ILE A 109 17.00 20.63 5.49
C ILE A 109 15.55 20.60 5.95
N LEU A 110 15.15 21.57 6.76
CA LEU A 110 13.75 21.81 7.11
C LEU A 110 13.35 23.16 6.54
N ILE A 111 12.33 23.18 5.70
CA ILE A 111 11.85 24.37 5.01
C ILE A 111 10.44 24.69 5.48
N GLU A 112 10.26 25.87 6.04
CA GLU A 112 8.94 26.45 6.29
C GLU A 112 8.56 27.38 5.15
N ALA A 113 7.49 27.07 4.45
CA ALA A 113 7.06 27.80 3.28
C ALA A 113 5.57 28.12 3.36
N PRO A 114 5.16 29.40 3.14
CA PRO A 114 3.76 29.80 3.19
C PRO A 114 2.90 29.04 2.14
N THR A 115 1.60 29.04 2.36
CA THR A 115 0.65 28.51 1.38
C THR A 115 0.70 29.31 0.07
N GLY A 116 0.55 28.65 -1.06
CA GLY A 116 0.46 29.32 -2.36
C GLY A 116 1.78 29.61 -3.06
N ILE A 117 2.96 29.37 -2.46
CA ILE A 117 4.24 29.56 -3.16
C ILE A 117 4.56 28.48 -4.19
N GLY A 118 3.78 27.40 -4.23
CA GLY A 118 4.02 26.27 -5.14
C GLY A 118 5.02 25.24 -4.59
N LYS A 119 4.91 24.87 -3.30
CA LYS A 119 5.77 23.89 -2.62
C LYS A 119 5.99 22.62 -3.45
N THR A 120 4.94 22.08 -4.02
CA THR A 120 4.98 20.84 -4.80
C THR A 120 6.02 20.89 -5.92
N PHE A 121 5.98 21.91 -6.76
CA PHE A 121 6.98 22.11 -7.80
C PHE A 121 8.32 22.61 -7.23
N GLY A 122 8.28 23.18 -6.03
CA GLY A 122 9.47 23.56 -5.28
C GLY A 122 10.37 22.38 -4.96
N TYR A 123 9.81 21.24 -4.60
CA TYR A 123 10.59 20.03 -4.34
C TYR A 123 10.63 19.04 -5.51
N LEU A 124 9.63 18.99 -6.40
CA LEU A 124 9.62 18.03 -7.50
C LEU A 124 10.71 18.29 -8.54
N LEU A 125 10.91 19.56 -8.97
CA LEU A 125 11.89 19.86 -10.00
C LEU A 125 13.33 19.48 -9.62
N PRO A 126 13.87 19.88 -8.44
CA PRO A 126 15.21 19.46 -8.03
C PRO A 126 15.29 17.95 -7.79
N SER A 127 14.22 17.31 -7.31
CA SER A 127 14.19 15.86 -7.11
C SER A 127 14.29 15.09 -8.41
N ILE A 128 13.58 15.51 -9.45
CA ILE A 128 13.64 14.88 -10.78
C ILE A 128 15.04 15.05 -11.39
N ALA A 129 15.62 16.24 -11.30
CA ALA A 129 16.96 16.51 -11.81
C ALA A 129 18.00 15.63 -11.10
N TYR A 130 17.96 15.59 -9.77
CA TYR A 130 18.87 14.77 -8.97
C TYR A 130 18.70 13.27 -9.23
N ALA A 131 17.46 12.76 -9.27
CA ALA A 131 17.19 11.36 -9.55
C ALA A 131 17.72 10.92 -10.91
N ASN A 132 17.56 11.74 -11.94
CA ASN A 132 18.07 11.46 -13.28
C ASN A 132 19.60 11.47 -13.34
N ALA A 133 20.24 12.48 -12.75
CA ALA A 133 21.70 12.60 -12.75
C ALA A 133 22.39 11.47 -11.98
N THR A 134 21.81 11.06 -10.84
CA THR A 134 22.42 10.09 -9.92
C THR A 134 21.92 8.67 -10.08
N LYS A 135 20.90 8.45 -10.94
CA LYS A 135 20.18 7.18 -11.08
C LYS A 135 19.61 6.67 -9.73
N SER A 136 19.24 7.60 -8.86
CA SER A 136 18.72 7.31 -7.53
C SER A 136 17.20 7.35 -7.50
N HIS A 137 16.61 6.62 -6.56
CA HIS A 137 15.18 6.68 -6.26
C HIS A 137 14.93 7.73 -5.19
N ILE A 138 13.95 8.60 -5.38
CA ILE A 138 13.54 9.58 -4.38
C ILE A 138 12.13 9.25 -3.91
N ALA A 139 11.96 9.06 -2.60
CA ALA A 139 10.66 8.89 -2.00
C ALA A 139 10.08 10.25 -1.60
N ILE A 140 8.80 10.46 -1.92
CA ILE A 140 8.04 11.65 -1.51
C ILE A 140 6.88 11.17 -0.63
N SER A 141 6.96 11.50 0.64
CA SER A 141 5.94 11.16 1.63
C SER A 141 4.97 12.32 1.83
N THR A 142 3.67 12.04 1.69
CA THR A 142 2.59 13.02 1.89
C THR A 142 1.66 12.59 3.03
N ARG A 143 0.92 13.56 3.57
CA ARG A 143 0.02 13.30 4.70
C ARG A 143 -1.24 12.54 4.29
N THR A 144 -1.88 12.90 3.19
CA THR A 144 -3.23 12.43 2.83
C THR A 144 -3.27 11.75 1.47
N LYS A 145 -4.24 10.85 1.32
CA LYS A 145 -4.54 10.21 0.03
C LYS A 145 -4.83 11.24 -1.07
N ALA A 146 -5.58 12.30 -0.75
CA ALA A 146 -5.90 13.37 -1.72
C ALA A 146 -4.64 14.08 -2.25
N LEU A 147 -3.62 14.30 -1.40
CA LEU A 147 -2.35 14.86 -1.83
C LEU A 147 -1.53 13.85 -2.66
N GLN A 148 -1.57 12.57 -2.31
CA GLN A 148 -0.97 11.52 -3.14
C GLN A 148 -1.60 11.47 -4.53
N ASP A 149 -2.93 11.47 -4.61
CA ASP A 149 -3.68 11.43 -5.86
C ASP A 149 -3.40 12.68 -6.70
N GLN A 150 -3.32 13.86 -6.08
CA GLN A 150 -2.92 15.09 -6.77
C GLN A 150 -1.52 14.99 -7.37
N LEU A 151 -0.54 14.53 -6.58
CA LEU A 151 0.84 14.35 -7.07
C LEU A 151 0.89 13.34 -8.22
N PHE A 152 0.27 12.18 -8.02
CA PHE A 152 0.36 11.05 -8.92
C PHE A 152 -0.44 11.25 -10.22
N GLU A 153 -1.67 11.80 -10.12
CA GLU A 153 -2.58 11.91 -11.27
C GLU A 153 -2.48 13.24 -12.02
N LYS A 154 -1.92 14.28 -11.39
CA LYS A 154 -1.89 15.64 -12.00
C LYS A 154 -0.49 16.21 -12.13
N ASP A 155 0.26 16.32 -11.03
CA ASP A 155 1.51 17.07 -11.03
C ASP A 155 2.64 16.29 -11.72
N LEU A 156 2.84 15.01 -11.39
CA LEU A 156 3.85 14.17 -12.03
C LEU A 156 3.58 13.91 -13.53
N PRO A 157 2.36 13.58 -13.99
CA PRO A 157 2.07 13.46 -15.42
C PRO A 157 2.34 14.73 -16.20
N ARG A 158 2.03 15.89 -15.61
CA ARG A 158 2.34 17.19 -16.22
C ARG A 158 3.84 17.39 -16.40
N LEU A 159 4.63 17.09 -15.36
CA LEU A 159 6.08 17.18 -15.43
C LEU A 159 6.68 16.15 -16.38
N ALA A 160 6.17 14.90 -16.40
CA ALA A 160 6.61 13.88 -17.33
C ALA A 160 6.41 14.29 -18.80
N THR A 161 5.28 14.92 -19.10
CA THR A 161 5.01 15.46 -20.44
C THR A 161 5.98 16.58 -20.82
N MET A 162 6.36 17.41 -19.85
CA MET A 162 7.35 18.48 -20.08
C MET A 162 8.77 17.90 -20.25
N ALA A 163 9.16 16.97 -19.39
CA ALA A 163 10.47 16.30 -19.38
C ALA A 163 10.71 15.50 -20.68
N LYS A 164 9.70 14.81 -21.20
CA LYS A 164 9.79 14.06 -22.46
C LYS A 164 10.20 14.95 -23.65
N GLY A 165 9.81 16.23 -23.65
CA GLY A 165 10.25 17.21 -24.66
C GLY A 165 11.74 17.57 -24.59
N MET A 166 12.45 17.10 -23.57
CA MET A 166 13.86 17.40 -23.31
C MET A 166 14.75 16.15 -23.29
N ASN A 167 14.23 14.98 -23.67
CA ASN A 167 14.91 13.70 -23.48
C ASN A 167 15.25 13.36 -22.02
N ILE A 168 14.56 13.99 -21.04
CA ILE A 168 14.67 13.62 -19.64
C ILE A 168 13.65 12.52 -19.37
N ASP A 169 14.13 11.37 -18.90
CA ASP A 169 13.26 10.27 -18.49
C ASP A 169 12.70 10.53 -17.09
N LEU A 170 11.39 10.50 -16.94
CA LEU A 170 10.72 10.62 -15.65
C LEU A 170 9.78 9.44 -15.44
N SER A 171 10.27 8.43 -14.74
CA SER A 171 9.46 7.33 -14.24
C SER A 171 9.02 7.61 -12.80
N TYR A 172 7.77 7.33 -12.51
CA TYR A 172 7.21 7.53 -11.16
C TYR A 172 6.15 6.48 -10.83
N THR A 173 5.99 6.19 -9.55
CA THR A 173 5.01 5.23 -9.06
C THR A 173 4.40 5.67 -7.73
N LEU A 174 3.21 5.16 -7.45
CA LEU A 174 2.56 5.25 -6.15
C LEU A 174 2.73 3.92 -5.43
N LEU A 175 3.33 3.96 -4.23
CA LEU A 175 3.49 2.79 -3.39
C LEU A 175 2.64 2.97 -2.13
N LYS A 176 1.80 1.97 -1.83
CA LYS A 176 0.88 1.96 -0.71
C LYS A 176 1.27 0.90 0.31
N GLY A 177 0.69 0.95 1.50
CA GLY A 177 0.88 -0.09 2.52
C GLY A 177 0.31 -1.45 2.09
N ARG A 178 0.81 -2.52 2.68
CA ARG A 178 0.46 -3.93 2.35
C ARG A 178 -1.04 -4.20 2.31
N SER A 179 -1.80 -3.60 3.22
CA SER A 179 -3.26 -3.77 3.29
C SER A 179 -4.01 -3.25 2.06
N ASN A 180 -3.36 -2.45 1.21
CA ASN A 180 -3.96 -1.90 -0.01
C ASN A 180 -3.75 -2.80 -1.25
N TYR A 181 -3.05 -3.91 -1.12
CA TYR A 181 -2.85 -4.86 -2.22
C TYR A 181 -3.57 -6.17 -1.93
N VAL A 182 -4.16 -6.76 -2.96
CA VAL A 182 -4.70 -8.13 -2.84
C VAL A 182 -3.56 -9.11 -2.64
N SER A 183 -3.77 -10.15 -1.82
CA SER A 183 -2.87 -11.30 -1.73
C SER A 183 -3.39 -12.42 -2.62
N LEU A 184 -2.62 -12.82 -3.61
CA LEU A 184 -2.97 -13.95 -4.47
C LEU A 184 -3.01 -15.25 -3.66
N VAL A 185 -2.00 -15.51 -2.85
CA VAL A 185 -1.98 -16.70 -1.99
C VAL A 185 -3.14 -16.68 -0.98
N GLY A 186 -3.44 -15.54 -0.37
CA GLY A 186 -4.58 -15.41 0.55
C GLY A 186 -5.92 -15.68 -0.13
N VAL A 187 -6.10 -15.24 -1.37
CA VAL A 187 -7.29 -15.53 -2.17
C VAL A 187 -7.37 -17.02 -2.54
N LEU A 188 -6.24 -17.65 -2.87
CA LEU A 188 -6.19 -19.07 -3.21
C LEU A 188 -6.45 -19.95 -1.99
N ASP A 189 -5.85 -19.62 -0.84
CA ASP A 189 -6.12 -20.32 0.44
C ASP A 189 -7.61 -20.21 0.81
N ALA A 190 -8.19 -19.01 0.63
CA ALA A 190 -9.62 -18.83 0.81
C ALA A 190 -10.45 -19.71 -0.12
N LEU A 191 -10.06 -19.92 -1.37
CA LEU A 191 -10.75 -20.82 -2.30
C LEU A 191 -10.72 -22.29 -1.89
N GLU A 192 -9.75 -22.71 -1.09
CA GLU A 192 -9.64 -24.07 -0.57
C GLU A 192 -10.59 -24.33 0.61
N GLU A 193 -11.13 -23.30 1.24
CA GLU A 193 -12.11 -23.43 2.30
C GLU A 193 -13.44 -24.01 1.77
N SER A 194 -14.07 -24.88 2.56
CA SER A 194 -15.20 -25.71 2.09
C SER A 194 -16.53 -25.00 2.01
N HIS A 195 -16.72 -23.88 2.73
CA HIS A 195 -18.03 -23.22 2.86
C HIS A 195 -17.89 -21.69 2.79
N TYR A 196 -18.45 -21.12 1.74
CA TYR A 196 -18.60 -19.66 1.58
C TYR A 196 -20.05 -19.25 1.61
N SER A 197 -20.33 -18.12 2.25
CA SER A 197 -21.56 -17.41 1.97
C SER A 197 -21.52 -16.88 0.53
N LEU A 198 -22.68 -16.61 -0.06
CA LEU A 198 -22.73 -15.96 -1.37
C LEU A 198 -21.94 -14.67 -1.40
N ARG A 199 -21.97 -13.93 -0.31
CA ARG A 199 -21.26 -12.67 -0.15
C ARG A 199 -19.75 -12.85 -0.20
N ASP A 200 -19.22 -13.83 0.54
CA ASP A 200 -17.81 -14.15 0.55
C ASP A 200 -17.33 -14.58 -0.86
N ALA A 201 -18.13 -15.41 -1.54
CA ALA A 201 -17.83 -15.82 -2.90
C ALA A 201 -17.78 -14.64 -3.87
N ILE A 202 -18.72 -13.67 -3.75
CA ILE A 202 -18.69 -12.44 -4.55
C ILE A 202 -17.43 -11.62 -4.24
N LEU A 203 -17.04 -11.50 -2.98
CA LEU A 203 -15.85 -10.75 -2.59
C LEU A 203 -14.58 -11.38 -3.17
N ILE A 204 -14.42 -12.71 -3.03
CA ILE A 204 -13.29 -13.44 -3.61
C ILE A 204 -13.25 -13.26 -5.14
N MET A 205 -14.39 -13.33 -5.81
CA MET A 205 -14.48 -13.07 -7.26
C MET A 205 -14.03 -11.66 -7.63
N ARG A 206 -14.42 -10.66 -6.83
CA ARG A 206 -13.98 -9.27 -7.05
C ARG A 206 -12.47 -9.14 -6.89
N MET A 207 -11.88 -9.80 -5.88
CA MET A 207 -10.42 -9.82 -5.69
C MET A 207 -9.67 -10.45 -6.85
N LEU A 208 -10.15 -11.59 -7.34
CA LEU A 208 -9.59 -12.23 -8.54
C LEU A 208 -9.71 -11.33 -9.77
N ARG A 209 -10.81 -10.58 -9.88
CA ARG A 209 -10.99 -9.62 -10.95
C ARG A 209 -9.98 -8.46 -10.86
N VAL A 210 -9.75 -7.95 -9.65
CA VAL A 210 -8.72 -6.92 -9.42
C VAL A 210 -7.36 -7.39 -9.90
N ILE A 211 -6.91 -8.58 -9.49
CA ILE A 211 -5.60 -9.13 -9.90
C ILE A 211 -5.52 -9.34 -11.42
N HIS A 212 -6.64 -9.77 -12.04
CA HIS A 212 -6.68 -10.01 -13.48
C HIS A 212 -6.61 -8.72 -14.28
N ASP A 213 -7.33 -7.68 -13.87
CA ASP A 213 -7.42 -6.41 -14.60
C ASP A 213 -6.24 -5.48 -14.32
N ASP A 214 -5.72 -5.52 -13.12
CA ASP A 214 -4.53 -4.77 -12.68
C ASP A 214 -3.60 -5.67 -11.84
N PRO A 215 -2.44 -6.05 -12.36
CA PRO A 215 -1.46 -6.86 -11.63
C PRO A 215 -0.93 -6.21 -10.36
N ILE A 216 -1.11 -4.91 -10.17
CA ILE A 216 -0.82 -4.24 -8.90
C ILE A 216 -1.85 -4.62 -7.84
N GLY A 217 -3.07 -4.98 -8.25
CA GLY A 217 -4.11 -5.45 -7.34
C GLY A 217 -4.46 -4.44 -6.25
N ASP A 218 -4.58 -3.15 -6.63
CA ASP A 218 -4.93 -2.08 -5.69
C ASP A 218 -6.37 -2.21 -5.20
N VAL A 219 -6.52 -2.55 -3.93
CA VAL A 219 -7.82 -2.69 -3.26
C VAL A 219 -8.63 -1.39 -3.27
N ASP A 220 -7.96 -0.25 -3.18
CA ASP A 220 -8.62 1.07 -3.19
C ASP A 220 -9.29 1.43 -4.51
N SER A 221 -8.94 0.73 -5.59
CA SER A 221 -9.57 0.94 -6.90
C SER A 221 -11.06 0.56 -6.93
N MET A 222 -11.55 -0.12 -5.90
CA MET A 222 -12.91 -0.62 -5.82
C MET A 222 -13.68 -0.09 -4.60
N ASN A 223 -14.99 0.04 -4.76
CA ASN A 223 -15.88 0.38 -3.64
C ASN A 223 -16.16 -0.88 -2.79
N TRP A 224 -15.88 -0.81 -1.51
CA TRP A 224 -16.10 -1.87 -0.52
C TRP A 224 -17.21 -1.49 0.44
N TYR A 225 -18.00 -2.49 0.88
CA TYR A 225 -18.96 -2.29 1.96
C TYR A 225 -18.27 -2.54 3.31
N ALA A 226 -18.69 -1.83 4.34
CA ALA A 226 -18.14 -1.99 5.69
C ALA A 226 -18.13 -3.46 6.17
N SER A 227 -19.09 -4.25 5.74
CA SER A 227 -19.24 -5.68 6.03
C SER A 227 -18.20 -6.57 5.30
N ASP A 228 -17.55 -6.07 4.26
CA ASP A 228 -16.53 -6.81 3.50
C ASP A 228 -15.17 -6.73 4.20
N MET A 229 -14.98 -5.73 5.08
CA MET A 229 -13.69 -5.40 5.67
C MET A 229 -13.03 -6.55 6.44
N THR A 230 -13.83 -7.41 7.08
CA THR A 230 -13.30 -8.55 7.85
C THR A 230 -12.65 -9.59 6.95
N LEU A 231 -13.31 -9.98 5.86
CA LEU A 231 -12.75 -10.92 4.90
C LEU A 231 -11.66 -10.27 4.05
N LEU A 232 -11.85 -8.99 3.68
CA LEU A 232 -10.86 -8.21 2.95
C LEU A 232 -9.52 -8.17 3.68
N SER A 233 -9.52 -8.05 5.02
CA SER A 233 -8.29 -8.05 5.81
C SER A 233 -7.50 -9.37 5.74
N SER A 234 -8.15 -10.49 5.48
CA SER A 234 -7.50 -11.80 5.28
C SER A 234 -7.06 -12.05 3.83
N LEU A 235 -7.61 -11.28 2.88
CA LEU A 235 -7.32 -11.42 1.45
C LEU A 235 -6.34 -10.37 0.92
N ASN A 236 -5.81 -9.50 1.77
CA ASN A 236 -4.82 -8.49 1.39
C ASN A 236 -3.38 -8.97 1.66
N ALA A 237 -2.39 -8.20 1.20
CA ALA A 237 -0.98 -8.55 1.30
C ALA A 237 -0.41 -8.49 2.73
N SER A 238 -1.23 -8.26 3.76
CA SER A 238 -0.86 -8.52 5.16
C SER A 238 -0.95 -10.01 5.52
N HIS A 239 -1.51 -10.85 4.64
CA HIS A 239 -1.53 -12.30 4.81
C HIS A 239 -0.10 -12.84 5.02
N PRO A 240 0.13 -13.72 6.03
CA PRO A 240 1.48 -14.12 6.43
C PRO A 240 2.32 -14.76 5.33
N GLN A 241 1.67 -15.46 4.40
CA GLN A 241 2.36 -16.17 3.32
C GLN A 241 2.68 -15.29 2.12
N THR A 242 2.07 -14.10 1.97
CA THR A 242 2.22 -13.24 0.77
C THR A 242 3.67 -12.98 0.42
N LEU A 243 4.48 -12.56 1.38
CA LEU A 243 5.91 -12.29 1.18
C LEU A 243 6.81 -13.42 1.69
N SER A 244 6.27 -14.62 1.92
CA SER A 244 7.04 -15.78 2.33
C SER A 244 7.83 -16.36 1.15
N GLN A 245 9.07 -16.80 1.42
CA GLN A 245 9.87 -17.53 0.44
C GLN A 245 9.25 -18.88 0.04
N SER A 246 8.35 -19.41 0.86
CA SER A 246 7.60 -20.65 0.57
C SER A 246 6.36 -20.42 -0.27
N ASN A 247 6.01 -19.17 -0.60
CA ASN A 247 4.88 -18.86 -1.46
C ASN A 247 5.19 -19.25 -2.92
N PRO A 248 4.52 -20.26 -3.48
CA PRO A 248 4.78 -20.70 -4.86
C PRO A 248 4.35 -19.66 -5.90
N TYR A 249 3.60 -18.62 -5.49
CA TYR A 249 3.09 -17.55 -6.34
C TYR A 249 3.75 -16.21 -6.05
N PHE A 250 4.88 -16.21 -5.33
CA PHE A 250 5.56 -15.00 -4.89
C PHE A 250 5.72 -13.98 -6.03
N ASP A 251 6.20 -14.42 -7.19
CA ASP A 251 6.41 -13.54 -8.35
C ASP A 251 5.12 -13.01 -8.98
N LEU A 252 3.97 -13.58 -8.62
CA LEU A 252 2.65 -13.16 -9.10
C LEU A 252 1.88 -12.31 -8.08
N GLU A 253 2.42 -12.15 -6.88
CA GLU A 253 1.79 -11.34 -5.85
C GLU A 253 1.75 -9.86 -6.27
N PRO A 254 0.58 -9.21 -6.20
CA PRO A 254 0.43 -7.80 -6.58
C PRO A 254 1.41 -6.87 -5.89
N ILE A 255 1.69 -7.10 -4.61
CA ILE A 255 2.65 -6.29 -3.87
C ILE A 255 4.08 -6.45 -4.39
N VAL A 256 4.44 -7.61 -4.93
CA VAL A 256 5.76 -7.83 -5.54
C VAL A 256 5.86 -7.04 -6.85
N CYS A 257 4.79 -7.02 -7.66
CA CYS A 257 4.72 -6.14 -8.83
C CYS A 257 4.86 -4.66 -8.47
N ALA A 258 4.22 -4.23 -7.37
CA ALA A 258 4.35 -2.85 -6.89
C ALA A 258 5.79 -2.52 -6.45
N ARG A 259 6.47 -3.46 -5.77
CA ARG A 259 7.91 -3.34 -5.41
C ARG A 259 8.81 -3.22 -6.62
N GLU A 260 8.59 -4.06 -7.63
CA GLU A 260 9.36 -4.01 -8.89
C GLU A 260 9.20 -2.66 -9.59
N ARG A 261 7.98 -2.14 -9.67
CA ARG A 261 7.76 -0.78 -10.21
C ARG A 261 8.48 0.29 -9.39
N ALA A 262 8.43 0.19 -8.07
CA ALA A 262 9.11 1.13 -7.20
C ALA A 262 10.63 1.09 -7.40
N SER A 263 11.20 -0.10 -7.63
CA SER A 263 12.64 -0.26 -7.89
C SER A 263 13.11 0.27 -9.25
N GLN A 264 12.18 0.64 -10.13
CA GLN A 264 12.48 1.21 -11.45
C GLN A 264 12.09 2.70 -11.55
N ALA A 265 11.41 3.23 -10.55
CA ALA A 265 10.88 4.59 -10.57
C ALA A 265 11.90 5.61 -10.05
N HIS A 266 12.05 6.74 -10.75
CA HIS A 266 12.82 7.88 -10.24
C HIS A 266 12.15 8.52 -9.02
N ILE A 267 10.81 8.64 -9.06
CA ILE A 267 10.00 9.22 -7.97
C ILE A 267 9.02 8.19 -7.44
N ILE A 268 9.06 7.96 -6.13
CA ILE A 268 8.16 7.04 -5.42
C ILE A 268 7.28 7.87 -4.48
N VAL A 269 5.98 7.96 -4.79
CA VAL A 269 5.02 8.65 -3.92
C VAL A 269 4.52 7.67 -2.86
N ILE A 270 4.58 8.07 -1.59
CA ILE A 270 4.11 7.28 -0.44
C ILE A 270 3.30 8.17 0.50
N ASN A 271 2.68 7.58 1.52
CA ASN A 271 2.11 8.33 2.64
C ASN A 271 2.96 8.19 3.91
N HIS A 272 2.70 9.06 4.89
CA HIS A 272 3.41 9.05 6.18
C HIS A 272 3.22 7.74 6.94
N SER A 273 2.07 7.07 6.80
CA SER A 273 1.82 5.80 7.48
C SER A 273 2.68 4.68 6.89
N LEU A 274 2.84 4.63 5.58
CA LEU A 274 3.77 3.68 4.95
C LEU A 274 5.21 3.98 5.36
N LEU A 275 5.63 5.26 5.33
CA LEU A 275 6.97 5.65 5.78
C LEU A 275 7.23 5.18 7.22
N ALA A 276 6.28 5.39 8.14
CA ALA A 276 6.38 4.94 9.53
C ALA A 276 6.52 3.40 9.61
N THR A 277 5.70 2.67 8.85
CA THR A 277 5.75 1.20 8.80
C THR A 277 7.10 0.70 8.26
N GLU A 278 7.65 1.34 7.22
CA GLU A 278 8.92 0.97 6.62
C GLU A 278 10.12 1.18 7.56
N ILE A 279 10.07 2.24 8.38
CA ILE A 279 11.11 2.51 9.39
C ILE A 279 11.16 1.41 10.45
N GLU A 280 9.99 0.90 10.88
CA GLU A 280 9.89 -0.14 11.89
C GLU A 280 10.08 -1.56 11.34
N SER A 281 9.84 -1.76 10.05
CA SER A 281 9.87 -3.09 9.45
C SER A 281 11.29 -3.63 9.35
N ASP A 282 11.43 -4.93 9.62
CA ASP A 282 12.64 -5.67 9.27
C ASP A 282 12.91 -5.56 7.76
N ILE A 283 14.18 -5.58 7.38
CA ILE A 283 14.62 -5.44 5.97
C ILE A 283 13.86 -6.38 5.03
N MET A 284 13.59 -7.61 5.45
CA MET A 284 12.88 -8.61 4.66
C MET A 284 11.41 -8.28 4.41
N ASN A 285 10.82 -7.48 5.30
CA ASN A 285 9.40 -7.09 5.22
C ASN A 285 9.19 -5.73 4.55
N ARG A 286 10.26 -5.00 4.25
CA ARG A 286 10.16 -3.70 3.57
C ARG A 286 9.67 -3.86 2.15
N ILE A 287 8.80 -2.95 1.75
CA ILE A 287 8.27 -2.90 0.38
C ILE A 287 8.92 -1.79 -0.46
N MET A 288 9.54 -0.80 0.19
CA MET A 288 10.29 0.24 -0.51
C MET A 288 11.66 -0.27 -0.97
N PRO A 289 12.12 0.12 -2.17
CA PRO A 289 13.52 -0.09 -2.58
C PRO A 289 14.46 0.80 -1.77
N HIS A 290 15.75 0.62 -1.97
CA HIS A 290 16.73 1.55 -1.44
C HIS A 290 16.53 2.94 -2.07
N ILE A 291 16.33 3.96 -1.25
CA ILE A 291 16.13 5.34 -1.69
C ILE A 291 17.40 6.18 -1.49
N GLY A 292 17.69 7.05 -2.45
CA GLY A 292 18.82 8.00 -2.36
C GLY A 292 18.46 9.23 -1.53
N ALA A 293 17.18 9.63 -1.52
CA ALA A 293 16.69 10.74 -0.73
C ALA A 293 15.21 10.58 -0.36
N LEU A 294 14.80 11.27 0.71
CA LEU A 294 13.43 11.31 1.20
C LEU A 294 12.97 12.76 1.33
N ILE A 295 11.81 13.05 0.76
CA ILE A 295 11.09 14.31 0.94
C ILE A 295 9.84 14.04 1.75
N VAL A 296 9.64 14.81 2.80
CA VAL A 296 8.46 14.72 3.67
C VAL A 296 7.67 16.02 3.56
N ASP A 297 6.55 15.97 2.83
CA ASP A 297 5.63 17.10 2.72
C ASP A 297 4.68 17.11 3.94
N GLU A 298 4.31 18.31 4.42
CA GLU A 298 3.47 18.46 5.62
C GLU A 298 4.05 17.74 6.85
N THR A 299 5.34 17.92 7.10
CA THR A 299 6.14 17.23 8.15
C THR A 299 5.51 17.32 9.55
N HIS A 300 4.74 18.38 9.84
CA HIS A 300 4.04 18.53 11.13
C HIS A 300 3.04 17.39 11.42
N ALA A 301 2.60 16.65 10.40
CA ALA A 301 1.69 15.52 10.55
C ALA A 301 2.41 14.16 10.72
N LEU A 302 3.74 14.14 10.54
CA LEU A 302 4.51 12.88 10.57
C LEU A 302 4.47 12.23 11.96
N GLU A 303 4.62 13.02 13.05
CA GLU A 303 4.57 12.50 14.42
C GLU A 303 3.26 11.77 14.71
N SER A 304 2.12 12.36 14.34
CA SER A 304 0.82 11.73 14.54
C SER A 304 0.65 10.46 13.74
N SER A 305 1.23 10.39 12.53
CA SER A 305 1.20 9.21 11.68
C SER A 305 2.06 8.08 12.26
N ILE A 306 3.26 8.40 12.72
CA ILE A 306 4.15 7.44 13.41
C ILE A 306 3.47 6.90 14.66
N THR A 307 2.95 7.79 15.52
CA THR A 307 2.23 7.38 16.74
C THR A 307 1.05 6.45 16.43
N SER A 308 0.29 6.75 15.36
CA SER A 308 -0.82 5.91 14.96
C SER A 308 -0.39 4.50 14.51
N VAL A 309 0.71 4.40 13.79
CA VAL A 309 1.26 3.11 13.31
C VAL A 309 1.83 2.30 14.48
N MET A 310 2.55 2.96 15.39
CA MET A 310 3.17 2.32 16.57
C MET A 310 2.16 2.00 17.68
N THR A 311 0.91 2.49 17.57
CA THR A 311 -0.12 2.24 18.57
C THR A 311 -0.73 0.86 18.38
N ALA A 312 -0.47 -0.06 19.30
CA ALA A 312 -1.18 -1.32 19.39
C ALA A 312 -2.61 -1.08 19.91
N ARG A 313 -3.59 -1.52 19.15
CA ARG A 313 -5.01 -1.46 19.54
C ARG A 313 -5.50 -2.87 19.84
N PHE A 314 -6.01 -3.06 21.04
CA PHE A 314 -6.71 -4.27 21.45
C PHE A 314 -8.22 -3.99 21.44
N ASP A 315 -8.93 -4.73 20.62
CA ASP A 315 -10.38 -4.71 20.57
C ASP A 315 -10.90 -6.10 20.96
N ILE A 316 -11.47 -6.19 22.17
CA ILE A 316 -12.02 -7.45 22.72
C ILE A 316 -13.10 -8.02 21.81
N GLU A 317 -13.94 -7.15 21.24
CA GLU A 317 -15.03 -7.59 20.37
C GLU A 317 -14.52 -8.27 19.10
N SER A 318 -13.43 -7.80 18.54
CA SER A 318 -12.75 -8.45 17.40
C SER A 318 -12.18 -9.81 17.78
N ILE A 319 -11.57 -9.93 18.97
CA ILE A 319 -11.05 -11.19 19.47
C ILE A 319 -12.20 -12.16 19.75
N ARG A 320 -13.29 -11.71 20.39
CA ARG A 320 -14.49 -12.49 20.61
C ARG A 320 -15.07 -13.04 19.31
N LYS A 321 -15.25 -12.19 18.29
CA LYS A 321 -15.72 -12.61 16.96
C LYS A 321 -14.79 -13.64 16.32
N LEU A 322 -13.49 -13.53 16.53
CA LEU A 322 -12.53 -14.51 16.03
C LEU A 322 -12.72 -15.86 16.74
N CYS A 323 -12.84 -15.87 18.08
CA CYS A 323 -13.11 -17.08 18.85
C CYS A 323 -14.44 -17.75 18.47
N ASP A 324 -15.50 -16.94 18.30
CA ASP A 324 -16.82 -17.43 17.87
C ASP A 324 -16.76 -18.06 16.47
N ARG A 325 -15.96 -17.48 15.57
CA ARG A 325 -15.73 -18.00 14.22
C ARG A 325 -15.01 -19.35 14.25
N PHE A 326 -14.01 -19.51 15.12
CA PHE A 326 -13.37 -20.80 15.33
C PHE A 326 -14.35 -21.82 15.94
N ALA A 327 -15.12 -21.42 16.95
CA ALA A 327 -16.10 -22.28 17.59
C ALA A 327 -17.21 -22.73 16.61
N SER A 328 -17.68 -21.85 15.73
CA SER A 328 -18.70 -22.18 14.71
C SER A 328 -18.22 -23.15 13.63
N ARG A 329 -16.90 -23.27 13.44
CA ARG A 329 -16.26 -24.20 12.48
C ARG A 329 -15.71 -25.47 13.15
N ARG A 330 -16.32 -25.85 14.23
CA ARG A 330 -15.90 -27.00 15.07
C ARG A 330 -15.60 -28.26 14.27
N SER A 331 -16.48 -28.64 13.34
CA SER A 331 -16.31 -29.86 12.54
C SER A 331 -15.03 -29.86 11.69
N ASP A 332 -14.66 -28.72 11.14
CA ASP A 332 -13.50 -28.58 10.26
C ASP A 332 -12.19 -28.68 11.06
N PHE A 333 -12.20 -28.06 12.24
CA PHE A 333 -11.03 -28.06 13.13
C PHE A 333 -10.86 -29.36 13.93
N GLU A 334 -11.95 -30.00 14.36
CA GLU A 334 -11.88 -31.32 15.02
C GLU A 334 -11.26 -32.38 14.10
N VAL A 335 -11.54 -32.33 12.81
CA VAL A 335 -10.92 -33.25 11.83
C VAL A 335 -9.43 -33.00 11.66
N LYS A 336 -9.00 -31.73 11.69
CA LYS A 336 -7.58 -31.34 11.45
C LYS A 336 -6.72 -31.44 12.71
N LEU A 337 -7.24 -31.06 13.87
CA LEU A 337 -6.49 -30.89 15.10
C LEU A 337 -6.79 -31.99 16.14
N GLY A 338 -7.90 -32.72 16.01
CA GLY A 338 -8.45 -33.62 17.01
C GLY A 338 -9.35 -32.88 18.01
N ARG A 339 -10.35 -33.60 18.52
CA ARG A 339 -11.40 -33.03 19.37
C ARG A 339 -10.84 -32.44 20.68
N GLU A 340 -9.91 -33.14 21.32
CA GLU A 340 -9.35 -32.75 22.62
C GLU A 340 -8.58 -31.43 22.51
N VAL A 341 -7.75 -31.28 21.47
CA VAL A 341 -6.99 -30.02 21.18
C VAL A 341 -7.93 -28.88 20.87
N PHE A 342 -9.00 -29.11 20.13
CA PHE A 342 -9.99 -28.08 19.81
C PHE A 342 -10.76 -27.64 21.08
N ASP A 343 -11.22 -28.57 21.92
CA ASP A 343 -11.93 -28.26 23.16
C ASP A 343 -11.02 -27.49 24.15
N ASP A 344 -9.73 -27.79 24.18
CA ASP A 344 -8.73 -27.07 24.98
C ASP A 344 -8.51 -25.65 24.42
N PHE A 345 -8.42 -25.51 23.13
CA PHE A 345 -8.30 -24.17 22.47
C PHE A 345 -9.50 -23.29 22.81
N VAL A 346 -10.73 -23.79 22.66
CA VAL A 346 -11.95 -23.02 22.95
C VAL A 346 -11.96 -22.58 24.43
N ARG A 347 -11.67 -23.49 25.35
CA ARG A 347 -11.63 -23.22 26.79
C ARG A 347 -10.60 -22.15 27.17
N HIS A 348 -9.40 -22.24 26.58
CA HIS A 348 -8.36 -21.24 26.82
C HIS A 348 -8.71 -19.90 26.21
N SER A 349 -9.33 -19.87 25.03
CA SER A 349 -9.80 -18.64 24.40
C SER A 349 -10.83 -17.90 25.24
N GLU A 350 -11.81 -18.63 25.81
CA GLU A 350 -12.80 -18.07 26.73
C GLU A 350 -12.15 -17.53 28.02
N SER A 351 -11.19 -18.25 28.59
CA SER A 351 -10.44 -17.79 29.76
C SER A 351 -9.67 -16.50 29.49
N VAL A 352 -8.95 -16.44 28.37
CA VAL A 352 -8.21 -15.25 27.97
C VAL A 352 -9.12 -14.05 27.76
N LEU A 353 -10.29 -14.23 27.09
CA LEU A 353 -11.26 -13.16 26.92
C LEU A 353 -11.76 -12.63 28.26
N LEU A 354 -12.08 -13.52 29.20
CA LEU A 354 -12.53 -13.13 30.55
C LEU A 354 -11.45 -12.34 31.30
N GLU A 355 -10.21 -12.80 31.27
CA GLU A 355 -9.08 -12.12 31.90
C GLU A 355 -8.82 -10.73 31.28
N MET A 356 -8.95 -10.61 29.96
CA MET A 356 -8.84 -9.32 29.26
C MET A 356 -9.96 -8.35 29.66
N GLU A 357 -11.21 -8.82 29.77
CA GLU A 357 -12.33 -8.01 30.26
C GLU A 357 -12.10 -7.50 31.67
N MET A 358 -11.60 -8.38 32.56
CA MET A 358 -11.25 -7.98 33.93
C MET A 358 -10.12 -6.94 33.95
N LEU A 359 -9.07 -7.14 33.15
CA LEU A 359 -7.96 -6.19 33.05
C LEU A 359 -8.43 -4.82 32.57
N ILE A 360 -9.25 -4.77 31.53
CA ILE A 360 -9.81 -3.50 31.00
C ILE A 360 -10.69 -2.84 32.05
N SER A 361 -11.52 -3.59 32.76
CA SER A 361 -12.34 -3.04 33.84
C SER A 361 -11.47 -2.40 34.92
N LEU A 362 -10.41 -3.07 35.33
CA LEU A 362 -9.46 -2.53 36.31
C LEU A 362 -8.75 -1.26 35.81
N LEU A 363 -8.34 -1.24 34.55
CA LEU A 363 -7.69 -0.06 33.95
C LEU A 363 -8.65 1.13 33.87
N LEU A 364 -9.89 0.91 33.47
CA LEU A 364 -10.92 1.95 33.38
C LEU A 364 -11.28 2.50 34.77
N ASP A 365 -11.34 1.65 35.77
CA ASP A 365 -11.60 2.08 37.14
C ASP A 365 -10.40 2.88 37.72
N HIS A 366 -9.17 2.47 37.40
CA HIS A 366 -7.97 3.22 37.76
C HIS A 366 -7.92 4.59 37.09
N GLU A 367 -8.34 4.67 35.81
CA GLU A 367 -8.42 5.95 35.08
C GLU A 367 -9.50 6.89 35.65
N LYS A 368 -10.67 6.34 36.05
CA LYS A 368 -11.70 7.11 36.76
C LYS A 368 -11.18 7.66 38.08
N VAL A 369 -10.46 6.86 38.85
CA VAL A 369 -9.82 7.28 40.10
C VAL A 369 -8.78 8.37 39.86
N ARG A 370 -7.92 8.19 38.85
CA ARG A 370 -6.92 9.19 38.48
C ARG A 370 -7.55 10.51 38.04
N ASN A 371 -8.61 10.47 37.22
CA ASN A 371 -9.33 11.67 36.77
C ASN A 371 -10.12 12.37 37.92
N SER A 372 -10.60 11.61 38.89
CA SER A 372 -11.21 12.19 40.08
C SER A 372 -10.19 12.91 40.98
N LEU A 373 -9.01 12.31 41.16
CA LEU A 373 -7.90 12.91 41.91
C LEU A 373 -7.29 14.14 41.21
N GLY A 374 -7.27 14.15 39.87
CA GLY A 374 -6.79 15.29 39.07
C GLY A 374 -7.74 16.50 39.06
N ARG A 375 -9.04 16.29 39.29
CA ARG A 375 -10.03 17.40 39.42
C ARG A 375 -9.98 18.12 40.76
N ASP A 376 -9.55 17.46 41.81
CA ASP A 376 -9.41 18.08 43.14
C ASP A 376 -8.16 18.98 43.26
N GLN A 377 -7.18 18.86 42.35
CA GLN A 377 -6.00 19.73 42.36
C GLN A 377 -6.12 20.96 41.44
N GLY A 378 -7.22 21.12 40.70
CA GLY A 378 -7.48 22.24 39.78
C GLY A 378 -8.32 23.38 40.39
N GLY A 379 -8.71 23.29 41.63
CA GLY A 379 -9.55 24.28 42.33
C GLY A 379 -8.81 25.17 43.31
N GLY A 380 -8.00 26.10 42.83
CA GLY A 380 -7.44 27.09 43.74
C GLY A 380 -6.25 27.86 43.21
N TYR A 381 -6.48 28.79 42.32
CA TYR A 381 -5.75 30.06 42.20
C TYR A 381 -6.57 31.00 41.30
N GLY A 382 -7.57 31.61 41.91
CA GLY A 382 -8.22 32.79 41.38
C GLY A 382 -8.11 33.88 42.47
N LYS A 383 -7.14 34.75 42.32
CA LYS A 383 -7.23 36.16 42.69
C LYS A 383 -6.17 36.93 41.92
#